data_72a0c86b1d6a44b6501d28f9dc684223
#
_entry.id   72a0c86b1d6a44b6501d28f9dc684223
#
_cell.length_a   1.000
_cell.length_b   1.000
_cell.length_c   1.000
_cell.angle_alpha   90.00
_cell.angle_beta   90.00
_cell.angle_gamma   90.00
#
_symmetry.space_group_name_H-M   'P 1'
#
loop_
_entity.id
_entity.type
_entity.pdbx_description
1 polymer ?
#
loop_
_entity_poly.entity_id
_entity_poly.type
_entity_poly.pdbx_seq_one_letter_code
_entity_poly.pdbx_strand_id
1 'polypeptide(L)'
;PPLLGFFTALIFLFFEIPLLPILHTTLNYLGDMVTPLSLIYIGIVLYDAGLKSMSLNKDSIGGIIGRFVISPIIMFCVILGLQYGAGIVLEPIAIITFVVQSAGPVIAVLPIVANESKSDLPFATGLVMISTILFVVAIPIIMEILTMIGITT
;
A
#
# COMPACT_ATOMS: atom_id res chain seq x y z
N PRO A 1 3.24 10.63 16.50
CA PRO A 1 4.69 10.40 16.65
C PRO A 1 5.41 10.02 15.35
N PRO A 2 4.90 9.14 14.43
CA PRO A 2 5.65 8.78 13.22
C PRO A 2 5.89 9.96 12.27
N LEU A 3 4.97 10.92 12.21
CA LEU A 3 5.12 12.14 11.41
C LEU A 3 6.30 13.01 11.87
N LEU A 4 6.56 13.06 13.18
CA LEU A 4 7.70 13.81 13.70
C LEU A 4 9.03 13.21 13.22
N GLY A 5 9.16 11.89 13.22
CA GLY A 5 10.34 11.20 12.69
C GLY A 5 10.53 11.46 11.21
N PHE A 6 9.44 11.43 10.42
CA PHE A 6 9.47 11.73 8.99
C PHE A 6 9.93 13.18 8.72
N PHE A 7 9.35 14.17 9.41
CA PHE A 7 9.76 15.56 9.24
C PHE A 7 11.20 15.82 9.69
N THR A 8 11.64 15.17 10.77
CA THR A 8 13.04 15.25 11.22
C THR A 8 13.97 14.68 10.15
N ALA A 9 13.65 13.52 9.58
CA ALA A 9 14.45 12.91 8.51
C ALA A 9 14.51 13.81 7.26
N LEU A 10 13.38 14.46 6.89
CA LEU A 10 13.36 15.43 5.80
C LEU A 10 14.28 16.63 6.04
N ILE A 11 14.32 17.16 7.26
CA ILE A 11 15.21 18.25 7.63
C ILE A 11 16.67 17.83 7.44
N PHE A 12 17.06 16.64 7.97
CA PHE A 12 18.41 16.12 7.80
C PHE A 12 18.79 15.91 6.33
N LEU A 13 17.84 15.41 5.53
CA LEU A 13 18.03 15.23 4.08
C LEU A 13 18.20 16.57 3.36
N PHE A 14 17.35 17.56 3.65
CA PHE A 14 17.34 18.86 2.95
C PHE A 14 18.57 19.72 3.27
N PHE A 15 19.08 19.62 4.49
CA PHE A 15 20.27 20.34 4.94
C PHE A 15 21.55 19.53 4.76
N GLU A 16 21.49 18.33 4.16
CA GLU A 16 22.64 17.43 3.97
C GLU A 16 23.48 17.23 5.25
N ILE A 17 22.82 17.19 6.42
CA ILE A 17 23.50 17.07 7.70
C ILE A 17 24.07 15.65 7.81
N PRO A 18 25.41 15.49 7.92
CA PRO A 18 26.00 14.18 8.03
C PRO A 18 25.65 13.55 9.39
N LEU A 19 24.99 12.38 9.35
CA LEU A 19 24.73 11.59 10.55
C LEU A 19 26.03 10.94 11.02
N LEU A 20 26.25 10.90 12.32
CA LEU A 20 27.31 10.10 12.92
C LEU A 20 27.18 8.65 12.44
N PRO A 21 28.28 7.97 12.03
CA PRO A 21 28.22 6.60 11.51
C PRO A 21 27.47 5.61 12.40
N ILE A 22 27.67 5.74 13.72
CA ILE A 22 26.97 4.90 14.73
C ILE A 22 25.47 5.12 14.67
N LEU A 23 25.02 6.37 14.61
CA LEU A 23 23.61 6.72 14.57
C LEU A 23 22.96 6.24 13.25
N HIS A 24 23.64 6.44 12.14
CA HIS A 24 23.19 5.96 10.82
C HIS A 24 23.02 4.44 10.80
N THR A 25 24.01 3.70 11.30
CA THR A 25 23.97 2.23 11.37
C THR A 25 22.83 1.75 12.29
N THR A 26 22.66 2.38 13.45
CA THR A 26 21.59 2.02 14.39
C THR A 26 20.21 2.28 13.79
N LEU A 27 20.01 3.43 13.15
CA LEU A 27 18.74 3.76 12.50
C LEU A 27 18.43 2.81 11.34
N ASN A 28 19.42 2.38 10.57
CA ASN A 28 19.25 1.39 9.53
C ASN A 28 18.79 0.04 10.10
N TYR A 29 19.45 -0.48 11.13
CA TYR A 29 19.02 -1.73 11.77
C TYR A 29 17.60 -1.64 12.33
N LEU A 30 17.22 -0.52 12.94
CA LEU A 30 15.85 -0.31 13.40
C LEU A 30 14.86 -0.25 12.23
N GLY A 31 15.24 0.39 11.12
CA GLY A 31 14.45 0.44 9.89
C GLY A 31 14.24 -0.95 9.29
N ASP A 32 15.29 -1.75 9.21
CA ASP A 32 15.24 -3.12 8.68
C ASP A 32 14.32 -4.04 9.51
N MET A 33 14.21 -3.79 10.82
CA MET A 33 13.31 -4.53 11.71
C MET A 33 11.82 -4.17 11.52
N VAL A 34 11.51 -3.04 10.89
CA VAL A 34 10.10 -2.60 10.70
C VAL A 34 9.31 -3.63 9.90
N THR A 35 9.87 -4.14 8.81
CA THR A 35 9.19 -5.13 7.95
C THR A 35 8.85 -6.42 8.69
N PRO A 36 9.80 -7.14 9.33
CA PRO A 36 9.48 -8.37 10.04
C PRO A 36 8.56 -8.15 11.24
N LEU A 37 8.73 -7.05 11.99
CA LEU A 37 7.83 -6.72 13.10
C LEU A 37 6.41 -6.42 12.62
N SER A 38 6.27 -5.72 11.50
CA SER A 38 4.96 -5.45 10.90
C SER A 38 4.27 -6.74 10.45
N LEU A 39 5.00 -7.69 9.87
CA LEU A 39 4.44 -8.99 9.48
C LEU A 39 3.98 -9.80 10.70
N ILE A 40 4.76 -9.79 11.79
CA ILE A 40 4.36 -10.44 13.06
C ILE A 40 3.10 -9.77 13.62
N TYR A 41 3.08 -8.43 13.64
CA TYR A 41 1.91 -7.68 14.11
C TYR A 41 0.66 -7.99 13.28
N ILE A 42 0.77 -7.99 11.95
CA ILE A 42 -0.32 -8.38 11.06
C ILE A 42 -0.78 -9.80 11.36
N GLY A 43 0.15 -10.75 11.60
CA GLY A 43 -0.18 -12.12 11.97
C GLY A 43 -0.97 -12.21 13.29
N ILE A 44 -0.60 -11.42 14.31
CA ILE A 44 -1.31 -11.36 15.60
C ILE A 44 -2.72 -10.79 15.40
N VAL A 45 -2.85 -9.66 14.70
CA VAL A 45 -4.15 -9.03 14.41
C VAL A 45 -5.05 -10.00 13.62
N LEU A 46 -4.45 -10.75 12.70
CA LEU A 46 -5.13 -11.77 11.91
C LEU A 46 -5.69 -12.89 12.79
N TYR A 47 -4.87 -13.36 13.71
CA TYR A 47 -5.25 -14.42 14.67
C TYR A 47 -6.37 -13.95 15.60
N ASP A 48 -6.24 -12.75 16.19
CA ASP A 48 -7.20 -12.19 17.15
C ASP A 48 -8.56 -11.87 16.48
N ALA A 49 -8.55 -11.39 15.24
CA ALA A 49 -9.78 -11.11 14.50
C ALA A 49 -10.54 -12.39 14.12
N GLY A 50 -9.84 -13.51 14.02
CA GLY A 50 -10.38 -14.81 13.63
C GLY A 50 -10.86 -14.85 12.17
N LEU A 51 -10.83 -16.04 11.57
CA LEU A 51 -11.29 -16.27 10.19
C LEU A 51 -12.80 -15.96 9.99
N LYS A 52 -13.58 -15.89 11.08
CA LYS A 52 -15.00 -15.53 11.03
C LYS A 52 -15.26 -14.07 10.67
N SER A 53 -14.27 -13.18 10.85
CA SER A 53 -14.37 -11.77 10.41
C SER A 53 -14.26 -11.60 8.88
N MET A 54 -13.84 -12.63 8.16
CA MET A 54 -13.80 -12.66 6.70
C MET A 54 -15.20 -12.83 6.08
N SER A 55 -16.15 -11.99 6.46
CA SER A 55 -17.47 -12.01 5.82
C SER A 55 -17.42 -11.23 4.51
N LEU A 56 -17.64 -11.92 3.39
CA LEU A 56 -17.82 -11.32 2.08
C LEU A 56 -19.23 -10.72 1.98
N ASN A 57 -19.43 -9.58 2.59
CA ASN A 57 -20.63 -8.80 2.41
C ASN A 57 -20.56 -8.01 1.09
N LYS A 58 -21.72 -7.52 0.60
CA LYS A 58 -21.79 -6.70 -0.62
C LYS A 58 -20.87 -5.48 -0.54
N ASP A 59 -20.73 -4.90 0.62
CA ASP A 59 -19.86 -3.74 0.87
C ASP A 59 -18.37 -4.11 0.80
N SER A 60 -17.99 -5.30 1.29
CA SER A 60 -16.63 -5.84 1.15
C SER A 60 -16.28 -6.08 -0.32
N ILE A 61 -17.22 -6.67 -1.08
CA ILE A 61 -17.03 -6.91 -2.52
C ILE A 61 -16.90 -5.58 -3.27
N GLY A 62 -17.74 -4.59 -2.95
CA GLY A 62 -17.64 -3.25 -3.52
C GLY A 62 -16.29 -2.59 -3.25
N GLY A 63 -15.80 -2.66 -2.01
CA GLY A 63 -14.49 -2.16 -1.64
C GLY A 63 -13.33 -2.85 -2.36
N ILE A 64 -13.40 -4.17 -2.52
CA ILE A 64 -12.41 -4.97 -3.24
C ILE A 64 -12.39 -4.62 -4.73
N ILE A 65 -13.54 -4.55 -5.38
CA ILE A 65 -13.65 -4.15 -6.78
C ILE A 65 -13.13 -2.71 -6.96
N GLY A 66 -13.53 -1.80 -6.08
CA GLY A 66 -13.02 -0.43 -6.09
C GLY A 66 -11.49 -0.37 -6.01
N ARG A 67 -10.89 -1.19 -5.17
CA ARG A 67 -9.45 -1.20 -4.94
C ARG A 67 -8.65 -1.88 -6.04
N PHE A 68 -9.07 -3.05 -6.50
CA PHE A 68 -8.31 -3.87 -7.44
C PHE A 68 -8.64 -3.63 -8.92
N VAL A 69 -9.79 -3.02 -9.21
CA VAL A 69 -10.23 -2.76 -10.58
C VAL A 69 -10.32 -1.27 -10.85
N ILE A 70 -11.13 -0.55 -10.08
CA ILE A 70 -11.39 0.88 -10.35
C ILE A 70 -10.14 1.72 -10.11
N SER A 71 -9.43 1.50 -9.01
CA SER A 71 -8.24 2.30 -8.65
C SER A 71 -7.11 2.19 -9.69
N PRO A 72 -6.70 0.98 -10.15
CA PRO A 72 -5.70 0.85 -11.23
C PRO A 72 -6.15 1.46 -12.56
N ILE A 73 -7.43 1.33 -12.91
CA ILE A 73 -7.97 1.93 -14.14
C ILE A 73 -7.91 3.45 -14.06
N ILE A 74 -8.33 4.05 -12.95
CA ILE A 74 -8.25 5.50 -12.74
C ILE A 74 -6.80 5.97 -12.81
N MET A 75 -5.88 5.26 -12.12
CA MET A 75 -4.46 5.62 -12.15
C MET A 75 -3.91 5.55 -13.58
N PHE A 76 -4.25 4.53 -14.34
CA PHE A 76 -3.83 4.39 -15.73
C PHE A 76 -4.40 5.52 -16.60
N CYS A 77 -5.68 5.87 -16.44
CA CYS A 77 -6.29 7.01 -17.13
C CYS A 77 -5.62 8.35 -16.76
N VAL A 78 -5.24 8.55 -15.51
CA VAL A 78 -4.49 9.75 -15.07
C VAL A 78 -3.13 9.80 -15.74
N ILE A 79 -2.40 8.69 -15.81
CA ILE A 79 -1.10 8.61 -16.49
C ILE A 79 -1.24 8.96 -17.98
N LEU A 80 -2.23 8.38 -18.67
CA LEU A 80 -2.52 8.72 -20.06
C LEU A 80 -2.86 10.20 -20.21
N GLY A 81 -3.68 10.75 -19.32
CA GLY A 81 -4.02 12.17 -19.30
C GLY A 81 -2.80 13.08 -19.14
N LEU A 82 -1.83 12.70 -18.30
CA LEU A 82 -0.57 13.42 -18.13
C LEU A 82 0.32 13.34 -19.38
N GLN A 83 0.40 12.16 -20.00
CA GLN A 83 1.19 11.99 -21.21
C GLN A 83 0.62 12.79 -22.40
N TYR A 84 -0.69 12.71 -22.64
CA TYR A 84 -1.31 13.38 -23.79
C TYR A 84 -1.65 14.85 -23.51
N GLY A 85 -1.99 15.22 -22.29
CA GLY A 85 -2.39 16.58 -21.91
C GLY A 85 -1.24 17.49 -21.50
N ALA A 86 -0.28 16.99 -20.71
CA ALA A 86 0.84 17.74 -20.20
C ALA A 86 2.17 17.45 -20.92
N GLY A 87 2.20 16.50 -21.86
CA GLY A 87 3.42 16.10 -22.57
C GLY A 87 4.48 15.44 -21.68
N ILE A 88 4.09 14.96 -20.50
CA ILE A 88 5.00 14.29 -19.56
C ILE A 88 5.15 12.83 -19.99
N VAL A 89 6.31 12.45 -20.49
CA VAL A 89 6.63 11.07 -20.83
C VAL A 89 7.18 10.37 -19.60
N LEU A 90 6.42 9.38 -19.12
CA LEU A 90 6.86 8.51 -18.01
C LEU A 90 7.53 7.27 -18.57
N GLU A 91 8.60 6.82 -17.91
CA GLU A 91 9.24 5.55 -18.22
C GLU A 91 8.30 4.37 -17.92
N PRO A 92 8.35 3.27 -18.69
CA PRO A 92 7.50 2.10 -18.47
C PRO A 92 7.51 1.59 -17.04
N ILE A 93 8.68 1.56 -16.39
CA ILE A 93 8.81 1.12 -15.00
C ILE A 93 8.03 2.02 -14.02
N ALA A 94 7.99 3.33 -14.27
CA ALA A 94 7.22 4.26 -13.45
C ALA A 94 5.72 4.03 -13.61
N ILE A 95 5.25 3.80 -14.84
CA ILE A 95 3.84 3.49 -15.14
C ILE A 95 3.42 2.22 -14.40
N ILE A 96 4.21 1.14 -14.54
CA ILE A 96 3.96 -0.13 -13.86
C ILE A 96 3.91 0.08 -12.34
N THR A 97 4.89 0.79 -11.80
CA THR A 97 4.96 1.06 -10.35
C THR A 97 3.73 1.78 -9.83
N PHE A 98 3.29 2.85 -10.50
CA PHE A 98 2.11 3.61 -10.08
C PHE A 98 0.82 2.80 -10.18
N VAL A 99 0.64 2.03 -11.26
CA VAL A 99 -0.56 1.21 -11.45
C VAL A 99 -0.61 0.09 -10.42
N VAL A 100 0.48 -0.65 -10.21
CA VAL A 100 0.56 -1.73 -9.22
C VAL A 100 0.37 -1.18 -7.80
N GLN A 101 0.97 -0.03 -7.48
CA GLN A 101 0.83 0.60 -6.17
C GLN A 101 -0.59 1.10 -5.92
N SER A 102 -1.30 1.57 -6.96
CA SER A 102 -2.70 1.97 -6.85
C SER A 102 -3.63 0.80 -6.51
N ALA A 103 -3.27 -0.41 -6.93
CA ALA A 103 -3.96 -1.65 -6.59
C ALA A 103 -3.52 -2.25 -5.24
N GLY A 104 -2.70 -1.55 -4.46
CA GLY A 104 -2.22 -2.04 -3.17
C GLY A 104 -3.38 -2.45 -2.23
N PRO A 105 -3.16 -3.37 -1.28
CA PRO A 105 -4.18 -3.82 -0.36
C PRO A 105 -4.69 -2.69 0.53
N VAL A 106 -5.81 -2.91 1.19
CA VAL A 106 -6.34 -1.94 2.16
C VAL A 106 -5.35 -1.76 3.30
N ILE A 107 -5.15 -0.52 3.69
CA ILE A 107 -4.13 -0.14 4.69
C ILE A 107 -4.42 -0.82 6.03
N ALA A 108 -3.40 -1.44 6.64
CA ALA A 108 -3.49 -2.12 7.93
C ALA A 108 -3.88 -1.19 9.11
N VAL A 109 -3.85 0.12 8.91
CA VAL A 109 -4.32 1.11 9.89
C VAL A 109 -5.84 1.20 9.95
N LEU A 110 -6.57 0.71 8.93
CA LEU A 110 -8.03 0.80 8.87
C LEU A 110 -8.74 0.23 10.12
N PRO A 111 -8.39 -0.95 10.67
CA PRO A 111 -8.98 -1.46 11.90
C PRO A 111 -8.73 -0.57 13.12
N ILE A 112 -7.57 0.09 13.20
CA ILE A 112 -7.24 1.01 14.29
C ILE A 112 -8.18 2.21 14.24
N VAL A 113 -8.34 2.81 13.07
CA VAL A 113 -9.24 3.95 12.85
C VAL A 113 -10.70 3.56 13.09
N ALA A 114 -11.10 2.36 12.64
CA ALA A 114 -12.45 1.83 12.89
C ALA A 114 -12.72 1.66 14.39
N ASN A 115 -11.75 1.17 15.16
CA ASN A 115 -11.87 1.03 16.60
C ASN A 115 -11.96 2.39 17.33
N GLU A 116 -11.14 3.37 16.94
CA GLU A 116 -11.18 4.73 17.51
C GLU A 116 -12.48 5.45 17.20
N SER A 117 -13.01 5.27 15.99
CA SER A 117 -14.28 5.86 15.56
C SER A 117 -15.53 5.08 16.00
N LYS A 118 -15.36 4.00 16.80
CA LYS A 118 -16.44 3.10 17.23
C LYS A 118 -17.25 2.54 16.06
N SER A 119 -16.59 2.29 14.93
CA SER A 119 -17.15 1.69 13.73
C SER A 119 -17.02 0.16 13.75
N ASP A 120 -17.42 -0.49 12.67
CA ASP A 120 -17.37 -1.96 12.54
C ASP A 120 -15.94 -2.49 12.40
N LEU A 121 -15.31 -2.78 13.55
CA LEU A 121 -13.96 -3.34 13.62
C LEU A 121 -13.83 -4.70 12.92
N PRO A 122 -14.75 -5.67 13.09
CA PRO A 122 -14.74 -6.94 12.35
C PRO A 122 -14.74 -6.74 10.83
N PHE A 123 -15.58 -5.84 10.31
CA PHE A 123 -15.63 -5.51 8.89
C PHE A 123 -14.30 -4.93 8.39
N ALA A 124 -13.77 -3.93 9.09
CA ALA A 124 -12.50 -3.29 8.72
C ALA A 124 -11.33 -4.28 8.70
N THR A 125 -11.26 -5.14 9.71
CA THR A 125 -10.22 -6.18 9.81
C THR A 125 -10.39 -7.23 8.70
N GLY A 126 -11.61 -7.70 8.47
CA GLY A 126 -11.91 -8.66 7.41
C GLY A 126 -11.53 -8.12 6.02
N LEU A 127 -11.82 -6.84 5.75
CA LEU A 127 -11.49 -6.20 4.49
C LEU A 127 -9.96 -6.10 4.25
N VAL A 128 -9.19 -5.76 5.28
CA VAL A 128 -7.72 -5.75 5.21
C VAL A 128 -7.19 -7.14 4.90
N MET A 129 -7.70 -8.17 5.58
CA MET A 129 -7.28 -9.56 5.38
C MET A 129 -7.55 -10.04 3.96
N ILE A 130 -8.80 -9.92 3.50
CA ILE A 130 -9.21 -10.38 2.18
C ILE A 130 -8.43 -9.64 1.10
N SER A 131 -8.28 -8.30 1.22
CA SER A 131 -7.53 -7.52 0.25
C SER A 131 -6.04 -7.89 0.21
N THR A 132 -5.43 -8.22 1.34
CA THR A 132 -4.03 -8.65 1.40
C THR A 132 -3.83 -10.01 0.69
N ILE A 133 -4.73 -10.96 0.90
CA ILE A 133 -4.67 -12.26 0.22
C ILE A 133 -4.91 -12.10 -1.29
N LEU A 134 -5.92 -11.32 -1.66
CA LEU A 134 -6.24 -11.07 -3.07
C LEU A 134 -5.13 -10.31 -3.80
N PHE A 135 -4.39 -9.47 -3.11
CA PHE A 135 -3.28 -8.71 -3.69
C PHE A 135 -2.20 -9.62 -4.28
N VAL A 136 -1.93 -10.77 -3.64
CA VAL A 136 -0.95 -11.77 -4.15
C VAL A 136 -1.36 -12.29 -5.54
N VAL A 137 -2.65 -12.41 -5.80
CA VAL A 137 -3.20 -12.86 -7.09
C VAL A 137 -3.38 -11.69 -8.05
N ALA A 138 -3.76 -10.52 -7.54
CA ALA A 138 -4.02 -9.33 -8.35
C ALA A 138 -2.75 -8.78 -9.02
N ILE A 139 -1.59 -8.80 -8.33
CA ILE A 139 -0.34 -8.29 -8.90
C ILE A 139 0.03 -8.98 -10.21
N PRO A 140 0.16 -10.32 -10.28
CA PRO A 140 0.49 -11.01 -11.52
C PRO A 140 -0.49 -10.71 -12.65
N ILE A 141 -1.78 -10.61 -12.34
CA ILE A 141 -2.81 -10.31 -13.33
C ILE A 141 -2.64 -8.89 -13.89
N ILE A 142 -2.42 -7.90 -13.02
CA ILE A 142 -2.20 -6.51 -13.44
C ILE A 142 -0.92 -6.40 -14.27
N MET A 143 0.15 -7.07 -13.86
CA MET A 143 1.42 -7.09 -14.61
C MET A 143 1.24 -7.68 -16.00
N GLU A 144 0.51 -8.79 -16.11
CA GLU A 144 0.22 -9.43 -17.41
C GLU A 144 -0.62 -8.52 -18.32
N ILE A 145 -1.63 -7.84 -17.76
CA ILE A 145 -2.45 -6.88 -18.50
C ILE A 145 -1.58 -5.71 -19.03
N LEU A 146 -0.70 -5.17 -18.20
CA LEU A 146 0.19 -4.07 -18.60
C LEU A 146 1.16 -4.50 -19.71
N THR A 147 1.67 -5.72 -19.62
CA THR A 147 2.53 -6.31 -20.67
C THR A 147 1.79 -6.48 -21.98
N MET A 148 0.53 -6.95 -21.95
CA MET A 148 -0.32 -7.08 -23.13
C MET A 148 -0.64 -5.73 -23.82
N ILE A 149 -0.70 -4.65 -23.05
CA ILE A 149 -0.89 -3.28 -23.55
C ILE A 149 0.40 -2.70 -24.17
N GLY A 150 1.52 -3.41 -24.05
CA GLY A 150 2.82 -2.99 -24.60
C GLY A 150 3.67 -2.16 -23.64
N ILE A 151 3.33 -2.14 -22.35
CA ILE A 151 4.14 -1.52 -21.31
C ILE A 151 5.04 -2.62 -20.73
N THR A 152 6.22 -2.75 -21.32
CA THR A 152 7.24 -3.72 -20.88
C THR A 152 8.37 -3.01 -20.15
N THR A 153 8.98 -3.70 -19.20
CA THR A 153 10.21 -3.25 -18.49
C THR A 153 11.43 -3.39 -19.38
#